data_c4029f0c263b5198ed709ff89b1c7e25
#
_entry.id   c4029f0c263b5198ed709ff89b1c7e25
#
_cell.length_a   1.000
_cell.length_b   1.000
_cell.length_c   1.000
_cell.angle_alpha   90.00
_cell.angle_beta   90.00
_cell.angle_gamma   90.00
#
_symmetry.space_group_name_H-M   'P 1'
#
loop_
_entity.id
_entity.type
_entity.pdbx_description
1 polymer ?
#
loop_
_entity_poly.entity_id
_entity_poly.type
_entity_poly.pdbx_seq_one_letter_code
_entity_poly.pdbx_strand_id
1 'polypeptide(L)'
;MTTTATRQSKKQQYDPNKGYEELAQSLIELMEKGVNPFRRSWTKEAQHTNFVTGEQYQNGNLICLEIARLTRGYKSPYWMGFGQAKKYGLKIIKGSKGSIILRPVAMKKPLLDMDGQQIKDSAGNPEFSCWTIFQPCRVFNLDCFQVTDKVTNRLQELNKDIAVMQTPISANEDKAIKQLRQYMETHNISFSETGNEAYYSPTFDSITVPNRERFTSNSLHCSVVAHESVHSSGADKKGRLARVGITSKQATFGSDLYATEELIAELGAFLICNELEIDSNNDV
;
A
#
# COMPACT_ATOMS: atom_id res chain seq x y z
N MET A 1 54.71 -0.31 24.53
CA MET A 1 53.36 -0.79 24.93
C MET A 1 52.37 0.07 24.22
N THR A 2 51.85 -0.42 23.10
CA THR A 2 50.90 0.33 22.26
C THR A 2 49.50 -0.23 22.54
N THR A 3 48.68 0.53 23.24
CA THR A 3 47.29 0.16 23.58
C THR A 3 46.40 0.40 22.36
N THR A 4 45.95 -0.68 21.76
CA THR A 4 44.98 -0.67 20.66
C THR A 4 43.57 -0.43 21.24
N ALA A 5 43.06 0.78 21.10
CA ALA A 5 41.69 1.10 21.49
C ALA A 5 40.70 0.46 20.51
N THR A 6 40.01 -0.54 20.95
CA THR A 6 38.90 -1.19 20.22
C THR A 6 37.71 -0.24 20.15
N ARG A 7 37.47 0.32 18.98
CA ARG A 7 36.32 1.18 18.69
C ARG A 7 35.05 0.34 18.69
N GLN A 8 34.36 0.22 19.81
CA GLN A 8 33.04 -0.36 19.89
C GLN A 8 32.07 0.56 19.10
N SER A 9 31.64 0.12 17.92
CA SER A 9 30.56 0.75 17.20
C SER A 9 29.28 0.56 18.01
N LYS A 10 28.75 1.62 18.61
CA LYS A 10 27.38 1.62 19.16
C LYS A 10 26.46 1.21 18.01
N LYS A 11 25.93 -0.03 18.05
CA LYS A 11 24.80 -0.43 17.22
C LYS A 11 23.66 0.53 17.57
N GLN A 12 23.34 1.44 16.70
CA GLN A 12 22.19 2.31 16.84
C GLN A 12 20.97 1.39 16.96
N GLN A 13 20.28 1.45 18.10
CA GLN A 13 19.11 0.62 18.36
C GLN A 13 18.08 0.99 17.30
N TYR A 14 17.66 0.01 16.51
CA TYR A 14 16.69 0.20 15.44
C TYR A 14 15.33 0.52 16.06
N ASP A 15 14.84 1.73 15.81
CA ASP A 15 13.48 2.15 16.17
C ASP A 15 12.56 1.92 14.94
N PRO A 16 11.64 0.95 15.01
CA PRO A 16 10.71 0.69 13.91
C PRO A 16 9.76 1.87 13.65
N ASN A 17 9.45 2.69 14.66
CA ASN A 17 8.50 3.79 14.54
C ASN A 17 9.09 4.97 13.76
N LYS A 18 10.39 5.19 13.84
CA LYS A 18 11.06 6.28 13.13
C LYS A 18 10.80 6.29 11.62
N GLY A 19 10.68 5.12 11.01
CA GLY A 19 10.38 5.02 9.58
C GLY A 19 8.95 5.44 9.24
N TYR A 20 8.00 5.16 10.11
CA TYR A 20 6.61 5.59 9.94
C TYR A 20 6.45 7.09 10.19
N GLU A 21 7.17 7.65 11.16
CA GLU A 21 7.22 9.09 11.39
C GLU A 21 7.78 9.84 10.18
N GLU A 22 8.88 9.36 9.59
CA GLU A 22 9.45 9.92 8.35
C GLU A 22 8.44 9.87 7.19
N LEU A 23 7.66 8.80 7.07
CA LEU A 23 6.64 8.64 6.04
C LEU A 23 5.47 9.60 6.26
N ALA A 24 4.94 9.67 7.49
CA ALA A 24 3.86 10.58 7.87
C ALA A 24 4.24 12.04 7.62
N GLN A 25 5.46 12.45 8.01
CA GLN A 25 5.95 13.79 7.76
C GLN A 25 6.05 14.09 6.26
N SER A 26 6.53 13.13 5.46
CA SER A 26 6.60 13.30 4.00
C SER A 26 5.21 13.43 3.36
N LEU A 27 4.22 12.71 3.89
CA LEU A 27 2.83 12.81 3.46
C LEU A 27 2.26 14.20 3.75
N ILE A 28 2.45 14.70 4.97
CA ILE A 28 2.01 16.03 5.38
C ILE A 28 2.63 17.09 4.47
N GLU A 29 3.94 17.04 4.23
CA GLU A 29 4.63 17.98 3.35
C GLU A 29 4.10 17.98 1.90
N LEU A 30 3.68 16.83 1.36
CA LEU A 30 3.05 16.74 0.04
C LEU A 30 1.67 17.40 0.06
N MET A 31 0.84 17.11 1.06
CA MET A 31 -0.49 17.68 1.20
C MET A 31 -0.45 19.21 1.37
N GLU A 32 0.48 19.74 2.17
CA GLU A 32 0.69 21.18 2.33
C GLU A 32 1.10 21.87 1.01
N LYS A 33 1.76 21.15 0.11
CA LYS A 33 2.09 21.61 -1.25
C LYS A 33 0.94 21.44 -2.26
N GLY A 34 -0.23 20.97 -1.82
CA GLY A 34 -1.37 20.68 -2.69
C GLY A 34 -1.18 19.46 -3.57
N VAL A 35 -0.19 18.60 -3.27
CA VAL A 35 0.04 17.35 -4.00
C VAL A 35 -0.74 16.23 -3.31
N ASN A 36 -1.72 15.66 -4.01
CA ASN A 36 -2.43 14.47 -3.53
C ASN A 36 -1.65 13.21 -3.95
N PRO A 37 -0.98 12.50 -3.02
CA PRO A 37 -0.20 11.31 -3.33
C PRO A 37 -1.07 10.09 -3.67
N PHE A 38 -2.38 10.17 -3.47
CA PHE A 38 -3.34 9.10 -3.73
C PHE A 38 -3.96 9.20 -5.13
N ARG A 39 -3.76 10.32 -5.84
CA ARG A 39 -4.05 10.42 -7.26
C ARG A 39 -2.88 9.81 -8.04
N ARG A 40 -3.16 8.84 -8.88
CA ARG A 40 -2.13 8.28 -9.75
C ARG A 40 -1.58 9.39 -10.64
N SER A 41 -0.29 9.66 -10.52
CA SER A 41 0.43 10.58 -11.39
C SER A 41 1.21 9.86 -12.52
N TRP A 42 1.01 8.56 -12.69
CA TRP A 42 1.67 7.75 -13.72
C TRP A 42 0.67 6.98 -14.57
N THR A 43 1.00 6.83 -15.83
CA THR A 43 0.33 5.93 -16.77
C THR A 43 0.52 4.47 -16.36
N LYS A 44 -0.32 3.55 -16.85
CA LYS A 44 -0.27 2.11 -16.59
C LYS A 44 1.12 1.46 -16.73
N GLU A 45 2.04 2.14 -17.38
CA GLU A 45 3.38 1.64 -17.74
C GLU A 45 4.38 1.64 -16.56
N ALA A 46 4.01 2.17 -15.39
CA ALA A 46 4.99 2.44 -14.34
C ALA A 46 4.50 2.10 -12.92
N GLN A 47 4.06 0.88 -12.69
CA GLN A 47 3.82 0.41 -11.31
C GLN A 47 5.15 0.24 -10.58
N HIS A 48 5.18 0.60 -9.27
CA HIS A 48 6.37 0.41 -8.46
C HIS A 48 6.82 -1.05 -8.48
N THR A 49 7.98 -1.31 -9.04
CA THR A 49 8.49 -2.64 -9.34
C THR A 49 9.88 -2.84 -8.75
N ASN A 50 10.15 -4.04 -8.24
CA ASN A 50 11.49 -4.42 -7.84
C ASN A 50 12.36 -4.63 -9.09
N PHE A 51 13.37 -3.81 -9.25
CA PHE A 51 14.25 -3.81 -10.44
C PHE A 51 14.92 -5.16 -10.70
N VAL A 52 15.26 -5.88 -9.62
CA VAL A 52 16.01 -7.13 -9.75
C VAL A 52 15.09 -8.32 -10.02
N THR A 53 13.98 -8.43 -9.27
CA THR A 53 13.07 -9.57 -9.39
C THR A 53 12.01 -9.37 -10.47
N GLY A 54 11.66 -8.15 -10.82
CA GLY A 54 10.55 -7.81 -11.70
C GLY A 54 9.18 -7.86 -11.00
N GLU A 55 9.14 -8.19 -9.71
CA GLU A 55 7.91 -8.25 -8.93
C GLU A 55 7.41 -6.85 -8.61
N GLN A 56 6.11 -6.65 -8.72
CA GLN A 56 5.45 -5.40 -8.36
C GLN A 56 5.28 -5.31 -6.84
N TYR A 57 5.50 -4.11 -6.31
CA TYR A 57 5.14 -3.80 -4.93
C TYR A 57 3.62 -3.65 -4.81
N GLN A 58 3.06 -4.14 -3.71
CA GLN A 58 1.62 -4.19 -3.47
C GLN A 58 1.26 -3.57 -2.12
N ASN A 59 -0.02 -3.32 -1.92
CA ASN A 59 -0.60 -2.87 -0.66
C ASN A 59 0.07 -1.57 -0.12
N GLY A 60 0.25 -1.45 1.18
CA GLY A 60 0.86 -0.29 1.83
C GLY A 60 2.23 0.11 1.29
N ASN A 61 2.98 -0.82 0.65
CA ASN A 61 4.26 -0.50 0.03
C ASN A 61 4.12 0.41 -1.19
N LEU A 62 3.01 0.33 -1.92
CA LEU A 62 2.73 1.27 -3.02
C LEU A 62 2.66 2.70 -2.51
N ILE A 63 1.93 2.91 -1.42
CA ILE A 63 1.79 4.22 -0.80
C ILE A 63 3.14 4.75 -0.32
N CYS A 64 3.90 3.90 0.40
CA CYS A 64 5.23 4.26 0.89
C CYS A 64 6.17 4.71 -0.24
N LEU A 65 6.16 3.98 -1.35
CA LEU A 65 7.03 4.25 -2.49
C LEU A 65 6.56 5.44 -3.30
N GLU A 66 5.26 5.64 -3.43
CA GLU A 66 4.71 6.81 -4.13
C GLU A 66 4.97 8.10 -3.37
N ILE A 67 4.73 8.14 -2.08
CA ILE A 67 5.09 9.28 -1.23
C ILE A 67 6.59 9.59 -1.38
N ALA A 68 7.44 8.57 -1.33
CA ALA A 68 8.88 8.76 -1.49
C ALA A 68 9.26 9.26 -2.89
N ARG A 69 8.58 8.77 -3.95
CA ARG A 69 8.80 9.19 -5.32
C ARG A 69 8.47 10.67 -5.51
N LEU A 70 7.28 11.07 -5.08
CA LEU A 70 6.81 12.45 -5.19
C LEU A 70 7.65 13.42 -4.34
N THR A 71 7.92 13.08 -3.09
CA THR A 71 8.69 13.94 -2.17
C THR A 71 10.12 14.18 -2.66
N ARG A 72 10.72 13.18 -3.31
CA ARG A 72 12.13 13.25 -3.75
C ARG A 72 12.29 13.50 -5.24
N GLY A 73 11.19 13.64 -5.99
CA GLY A 73 11.20 13.91 -7.42
C GLY A 73 11.76 12.77 -8.27
N TYR A 74 11.66 11.51 -7.80
CA TYR A 74 12.11 10.37 -8.57
C TYR A 74 11.23 10.15 -9.80
N LYS A 75 11.85 9.84 -10.93
CA LYS A 75 11.20 9.58 -12.21
C LYS A 75 10.98 8.08 -12.46
N SER A 76 11.91 7.26 -11.96
CA SER A 76 11.88 5.82 -12.16
C SER A 76 10.86 5.14 -11.24
N PRO A 77 10.06 4.18 -11.72
CA PRO A 77 9.18 3.35 -10.89
C PRO A 77 9.91 2.16 -10.25
N TYR A 78 11.20 1.99 -10.55
CA TYR A 78 11.96 0.83 -10.13
C TYR A 78 12.71 1.05 -8.83
N TRP A 79 12.70 0.02 -7.98
CA TRP A 79 13.28 0.05 -6.65
C TRP A 79 14.05 -1.23 -6.36
N MET A 80 15.07 -1.14 -5.51
CA MET A 80 15.80 -2.33 -5.05
C MET A 80 16.41 -2.14 -3.67
N GLY A 81 16.58 -3.24 -2.93
CA GLY A 81 17.31 -3.25 -1.67
C GLY A 81 18.83 -3.06 -1.87
N PHE A 82 19.51 -2.53 -0.86
CA PHE A 82 20.97 -2.36 -0.89
C PHE A 82 21.73 -3.65 -1.22
N GLY A 83 21.30 -4.77 -0.61
CA GLY A 83 21.91 -6.08 -0.87
C GLY A 83 21.73 -6.56 -2.31
N GLN A 84 20.58 -6.28 -2.91
CA GLN A 84 20.29 -6.58 -4.32
C GLN A 84 21.17 -5.72 -5.23
N ALA A 85 21.25 -4.41 -4.98
CA ALA A 85 22.08 -3.50 -5.73
C ALA A 85 23.55 -3.90 -5.71
N LYS A 86 24.08 -4.29 -4.54
CA LYS A 86 25.46 -4.77 -4.38
C LYS A 86 25.72 -6.04 -5.21
N LYS A 87 24.80 -7.03 -5.15
CA LYS A 87 24.91 -8.26 -5.97
C LYS A 87 24.86 -7.97 -7.46
N TYR A 88 24.09 -6.95 -7.86
CA TYR A 88 23.97 -6.49 -9.25
C TYR A 88 25.18 -5.64 -9.71
N GLY A 89 26.08 -5.28 -8.77
CA GLY A 89 27.27 -4.46 -9.04
C GLY A 89 26.97 -2.97 -9.17
N LEU A 90 25.82 -2.50 -8.70
CA LEU A 90 25.43 -1.11 -8.76
C LEU A 90 25.96 -0.32 -7.57
N LYS A 91 26.41 0.91 -7.85
CA LYS A 91 26.90 1.85 -6.84
C LYS A 91 25.87 2.92 -6.58
N ILE A 92 25.52 3.10 -5.30
CA ILE A 92 24.62 4.18 -4.86
C ILE A 92 25.34 5.52 -4.96
N ILE A 93 24.65 6.52 -5.48
CA ILE A 93 25.10 7.92 -5.51
C ILE A 93 25.17 8.44 -4.07
N LYS A 94 26.28 9.07 -3.70
CA LYS A 94 26.50 9.61 -2.35
C LYS A 94 25.39 10.61 -1.99
N GLY A 95 24.80 10.44 -0.81
CA GLY A 95 23.69 11.29 -0.32
C GLY A 95 22.31 10.75 -0.63
N SER A 96 22.16 9.69 -1.44
CA SER A 96 20.89 9.05 -1.69
C SER A 96 20.29 8.48 -0.41
N LYS A 97 18.96 8.64 -0.24
CA LYS A 97 18.19 8.16 0.92
C LYS A 97 17.34 6.97 0.52
N GLY A 98 17.39 5.90 1.32
CA GLY A 98 16.47 4.76 1.16
C GLY A 98 15.06 5.09 1.60
N SER A 99 14.07 4.54 0.91
CA SER A 99 12.65 4.63 1.25
C SER A 99 12.23 3.42 2.05
N ILE A 100 11.29 3.60 2.98
CA ILE A 100 10.80 2.51 3.80
C ILE A 100 9.78 1.67 3.03
N ILE A 101 9.84 0.37 3.22
CA ILE A 101 8.79 -0.59 2.85
C ILE A 101 8.61 -1.61 3.97
N LEU A 102 7.50 -2.31 3.95
CA LEU A 102 7.16 -3.39 4.87
C LEU A 102 7.38 -4.73 4.20
N ARG A 103 8.31 -5.52 4.71
CA ARG A 103 8.56 -6.88 4.23
C ARG A 103 7.85 -7.88 5.11
N PRO A 104 6.99 -8.75 4.56
CA PRO A 104 6.41 -9.85 5.33
C PRO A 104 7.51 -10.84 5.73
N VAL A 105 7.49 -11.26 7.00
CA VAL A 105 8.39 -12.26 7.56
C VAL A 105 7.53 -13.31 8.26
N ALA A 106 7.60 -14.53 7.76
CA ALA A 106 6.96 -15.66 8.41
C ALA A 106 7.68 -15.99 9.72
N MET A 107 6.94 -15.97 10.80
CA MET A 107 7.38 -16.37 12.13
C MET A 107 6.75 -17.71 12.47
N LYS A 108 7.50 -18.54 13.19
CA LYS A 108 6.97 -19.80 13.73
C LYS A 108 7.45 -20.00 15.16
N LYS A 109 6.57 -20.49 16.01
CA LYS A 109 6.89 -20.87 17.40
C LYS A 109 6.40 -22.30 17.63
N PRO A 110 7.20 -23.17 18.24
CA PRO A 110 6.73 -24.50 18.63
C PRO A 110 5.47 -24.42 19.48
N LEU A 111 4.49 -25.27 19.20
CA LEU A 111 3.36 -25.48 20.10
C LEU A 111 3.83 -26.41 21.22
N LEU A 112 3.62 -25.99 22.47
CA LEU A 112 4.01 -26.76 23.66
C LEU A 112 2.74 -27.17 24.41
N ASP A 113 2.78 -28.37 25.01
CA ASP A 113 1.76 -28.85 25.95
C ASP A 113 1.90 -28.19 27.32
N MET A 114 1.07 -28.60 28.29
CA MET A 114 1.10 -28.07 29.65
C MET A 114 2.39 -28.37 30.39
N ASP A 115 3.12 -29.41 29.97
CA ASP A 115 4.41 -29.85 30.56
C ASP A 115 5.60 -29.21 29.82
N GLY A 116 5.35 -28.34 28.84
CA GLY A 116 6.39 -27.66 28.06
C GLY A 116 7.03 -28.49 26.97
N GLN A 117 6.47 -29.68 26.65
CA GLN A 117 6.94 -30.52 25.56
C GLN A 117 6.30 -30.11 24.23
N GLN A 118 7.06 -30.28 23.14
CA GLN A 118 6.56 -29.92 21.83
C GLN A 118 5.44 -30.87 21.37
N ILE A 119 4.29 -30.33 21.05
CA ILE A 119 3.15 -31.03 20.47
C ILE A 119 3.55 -31.55 19.08
N LYS A 120 3.15 -32.79 18.79
CA LYS A 120 3.37 -33.44 17.49
C LYS A 120 2.05 -33.85 16.87
N ASP A 121 2.00 -33.81 15.54
CA ASP A 121 0.85 -34.30 14.78
C ASP A 121 0.74 -35.84 14.83
N SER A 122 -0.31 -36.38 14.21
CA SER A 122 -0.54 -37.84 14.16
C SER A 122 0.56 -38.62 13.43
N ALA A 123 1.40 -37.96 12.65
CA ALA A 123 2.54 -38.52 11.93
C ALA A 123 3.86 -38.35 12.72
N GLY A 124 3.82 -37.74 13.93
CA GLY A 124 5.00 -37.52 14.77
C GLY A 124 5.80 -36.26 14.42
N ASN A 125 5.30 -35.39 13.50
CA ASN A 125 5.98 -34.14 13.15
C ASN A 125 5.65 -33.05 14.17
N PRO A 126 6.63 -32.17 14.48
CA PRO A 126 6.40 -31.06 15.40
C PRO A 126 5.39 -30.03 14.85
N GLU A 127 4.40 -29.65 15.67
CA GLU A 127 3.44 -28.61 15.36
C GLU A 127 3.96 -27.23 15.74
N PHE A 128 3.62 -26.23 14.92
CA PHE A 128 4.03 -24.84 15.10
C PHE A 128 2.84 -23.90 14.98
N SER A 129 2.81 -22.89 15.83
CA SER A 129 2.02 -21.69 15.58
C SER A 129 2.77 -20.82 14.58
N CYS A 130 2.14 -20.48 13.47
CA CYS A 130 2.72 -19.67 12.42
C CYS A 130 1.97 -18.35 12.29
N TRP A 131 2.71 -17.23 12.20
CA TRP A 131 2.14 -15.92 11.92
C TRP A 131 3.09 -15.09 11.07
N THR A 132 2.56 -14.06 10.44
CA THR A 132 3.36 -13.11 9.65
C THR A 132 3.53 -11.81 10.44
N ILE A 133 4.76 -11.32 10.51
CA ILE A 133 5.05 -9.96 10.96
C ILE A 133 5.55 -9.14 9.78
N PHE A 134 5.31 -7.83 9.82
CA PHE A 134 5.82 -6.91 8.81
C PHE A 134 7.03 -6.18 9.38
N GLN A 135 8.21 -6.43 8.79
CA GLN A 135 9.45 -5.77 9.18
C GLN A 135 9.76 -4.61 8.26
N PRO A 136 9.96 -3.41 8.79
CA PRO A 136 10.42 -2.29 7.99
C PRO A 136 11.80 -2.59 7.39
N CYS A 137 11.96 -2.33 6.11
CA CYS A 137 13.26 -2.37 5.44
C CYS A 137 13.38 -1.20 4.47
N ARG A 138 14.60 -0.92 3.99
CA ARG A 138 14.83 0.19 3.08
C ARG A 138 15.18 -0.31 1.69
N VAL A 139 14.52 0.31 0.71
CA VAL A 139 14.83 0.17 -0.71
C VAL A 139 15.25 1.53 -1.27
N PHE A 140 15.98 1.51 -2.37
CA PHE A 140 16.45 2.69 -3.08
C PHE A 140 15.82 2.73 -4.46
N ASN A 141 15.38 3.92 -4.86
CA ASN A 141 14.92 4.13 -6.23
C ASN A 141 16.07 3.95 -7.22
N LEU A 142 15.77 3.55 -8.44
CA LEU A 142 16.78 3.37 -9.48
C LEU A 142 17.54 4.67 -9.78
N ASP A 143 16.89 5.83 -9.65
CA ASP A 143 17.52 7.16 -9.81
C ASP A 143 18.63 7.45 -8.76
N CYS A 144 18.71 6.62 -7.70
CA CYS A 144 19.78 6.67 -6.71
C CYS A 144 21.08 5.96 -7.15
N PHE A 145 21.12 5.37 -8.34
CA PHE A 145 22.24 4.58 -8.82
C PHE A 145 22.87 5.18 -10.07
N GLN A 146 24.14 4.88 -10.27
CA GLN A 146 24.81 5.18 -11.53
C GLN A 146 24.29 4.25 -12.63
N VAL A 147 23.91 4.82 -13.77
CA VAL A 147 23.48 4.06 -14.93
C VAL A 147 24.66 3.29 -15.52
N THR A 148 24.45 2.00 -15.80
CA THR A 148 25.41 1.10 -16.42
C THR A 148 24.71 0.30 -17.53
N ASP A 149 25.45 -0.34 -18.42
CA ASP A 149 24.89 -1.18 -19.48
C ASP A 149 23.96 -2.28 -18.91
N LYS A 150 24.30 -2.82 -17.73
CA LYS A 150 23.46 -3.80 -17.04
C LYS A 150 22.08 -3.23 -16.65
N VAL A 151 22.02 -1.97 -16.24
CA VAL A 151 20.76 -1.27 -15.92
C VAL A 151 19.95 -1.10 -17.20
N THR A 152 20.57 -0.63 -18.27
CA THR A 152 19.90 -0.41 -19.56
C THR A 152 19.31 -1.70 -20.11
N ASN A 153 20.07 -2.79 -20.12
CA ASN A 153 19.63 -4.09 -20.59
C ASN A 153 18.43 -4.62 -19.75
N ARG A 154 18.53 -4.50 -18.42
CA ARG A 154 17.44 -4.94 -17.55
C ARG A 154 16.17 -4.12 -17.71
N LEU A 155 16.28 -2.81 -17.91
CA LEU A 155 15.12 -1.95 -18.22
C LEU A 155 14.43 -2.36 -19.52
N GLN A 156 15.21 -2.74 -20.55
CA GLN A 156 14.63 -3.23 -21.81
C GLN A 156 13.86 -4.54 -21.62
N GLU A 157 14.34 -5.45 -20.78
CA GLU A 157 13.63 -6.68 -20.43
C GLU A 157 12.31 -6.38 -19.70
N LEU A 158 12.37 -5.58 -18.62
CA LEU A 158 11.20 -5.21 -17.83
C LEU A 158 10.12 -4.50 -18.65
N ASN A 159 10.51 -3.62 -19.56
CA ASN A 159 9.58 -2.90 -20.43
C ASN A 159 8.91 -3.81 -21.47
N LYS A 160 9.57 -4.88 -21.93
CA LYS A 160 8.94 -5.88 -22.81
C LYS A 160 7.83 -6.65 -22.07
N ASP A 161 8.06 -7.03 -20.81
CA ASP A 161 7.09 -7.76 -20.01
C ASP A 161 5.83 -6.91 -19.74
N ILE A 162 5.98 -5.60 -19.53
CA ILE A 162 4.87 -4.66 -19.34
C ILE A 162 4.02 -4.52 -20.60
N ALA A 163 4.63 -4.47 -21.78
CA ALA A 163 3.91 -4.31 -23.04
C ALA A 163 2.98 -5.51 -23.38
N VAL A 164 3.27 -6.69 -22.83
CA VAL A 164 2.47 -7.91 -23.02
C VAL A 164 1.24 -7.98 -22.09
N MET A 165 1.23 -7.23 -20.98
CA MET A 165 0.19 -7.30 -19.93
C MET A 165 -0.97 -6.30 -20.10
N GLN A 166 -1.07 -5.58 -21.22
CA GLN A 166 -2.10 -4.55 -21.42
C GLN A 166 -3.48 -5.17 -21.69
N THR A 167 -4.33 -5.25 -20.66
CA THR A 167 -5.76 -5.56 -20.80
C THR A 167 -6.55 -4.27 -21.10
N PRO A 168 -7.62 -4.29 -21.92
CA PRO A 168 -8.45 -3.11 -22.14
C PRO A 168 -9.08 -2.59 -20.86
N ILE A 169 -9.02 -1.28 -20.63
CA ILE A 169 -9.42 -0.58 -19.38
C ILE A 169 -10.89 -0.83 -19.04
N SER A 170 -11.79 -0.85 -20.01
CA SER A 170 -13.23 -0.99 -19.81
C SER A 170 -13.67 -2.32 -19.15
N ALA A 171 -12.96 -3.41 -19.43
CA ALA A 171 -13.27 -4.71 -18.82
C ALA A 171 -12.95 -4.78 -17.33
N ASN A 172 -11.97 -3.99 -16.85
CA ASN A 172 -11.57 -3.99 -15.46
C ASN A 172 -12.54 -3.20 -14.57
N GLU A 173 -13.14 -2.13 -15.08
CA GLU A 173 -14.10 -1.30 -14.33
C GLU A 173 -15.37 -2.07 -13.96
N ASP A 174 -15.96 -2.81 -14.91
CA ASP A 174 -17.15 -3.63 -14.64
C ASP A 174 -16.82 -4.79 -13.69
N LYS A 175 -15.64 -5.40 -13.83
CA LYS A 175 -15.15 -6.41 -12.89
C LYS A 175 -14.96 -5.84 -11.48
N ALA A 176 -14.42 -4.64 -11.37
CA ALA A 176 -14.21 -3.97 -10.10
C ALA A 176 -15.52 -3.66 -9.38
N ILE A 177 -16.49 -3.08 -10.08
CA ILE A 177 -17.83 -2.82 -9.52
C ILE A 177 -18.48 -4.13 -9.07
N LYS A 178 -18.34 -5.19 -9.85
CA LYS A 178 -18.86 -6.51 -9.47
C LYS A 178 -18.23 -7.04 -8.17
N GLN A 179 -16.92 -6.89 -7.99
CA GLN A 179 -16.22 -7.31 -6.77
C GLN A 179 -16.63 -6.46 -5.56
N LEU A 180 -16.76 -5.14 -5.72
CA LEU A 180 -17.25 -4.26 -4.66
C LEU A 180 -18.69 -4.59 -4.26
N ARG A 181 -19.57 -4.87 -5.22
CA ARG A 181 -20.95 -5.34 -4.96
C ARG A 181 -20.97 -6.67 -4.23
N GLN A 182 -20.11 -7.62 -4.62
CA GLN A 182 -19.98 -8.91 -3.92
C GLN A 182 -19.54 -8.72 -2.45
N TYR A 183 -18.63 -7.78 -2.18
CA TYR A 183 -18.28 -7.40 -0.82
C TYR A 183 -19.49 -6.87 -0.05
N MET A 184 -20.26 -5.96 -0.65
CA MET A 184 -21.47 -5.40 -0.01
C MET A 184 -22.52 -6.48 0.27
N GLU A 185 -22.79 -7.38 -0.67
CA GLU A 185 -23.69 -8.51 -0.51
C GLU A 185 -23.23 -9.44 0.62
N THR A 186 -21.94 -9.79 0.66
CA THR A 186 -21.37 -10.66 1.70
C THR A 186 -21.54 -10.09 3.11
N HIS A 187 -21.51 -8.76 3.22
CA HIS A 187 -21.64 -8.05 4.50
C HIS A 187 -23.05 -7.48 4.75
N ASN A 188 -24.03 -7.79 3.89
CA ASN A 188 -25.40 -7.27 3.96
C ASN A 188 -25.49 -5.75 3.96
N ILE A 189 -24.63 -5.08 3.18
CA ILE A 189 -24.64 -3.63 3.00
C ILE A 189 -25.60 -3.29 1.86
N SER A 190 -26.56 -2.42 2.13
CA SER A 190 -27.45 -1.93 1.06
C SER A 190 -26.70 -0.98 0.14
N PHE A 191 -26.89 -1.14 -1.18
CA PHE A 191 -26.28 -0.27 -2.17
C PHE A 191 -27.33 0.37 -3.08
N SER A 192 -27.21 1.68 -3.29
CA SER A 192 -28.10 2.43 -4.18
C SER A 192 -27.33 3.45 -5.02
N GLU A 193 -27.69 3.55 -6.28
CA GLU A 193 -27.19 4.58 -7.21
C GLU A 193 -28.30 5.63 -7.40
N THR A 194 -28.24 6.71 -6.64
CA THR A 194 -29.25 7.79 -6.66
C THR A 194 -28.72 9.09 -6.07
N GLY A 195 -29.43 10.18 -6.31
CA GLY A 195 -29.08 11.48 -5.75
C GLY A 195 -27.84 12.12 -6.36
N ASN A 196 -27.21 13.02 -5.61
CA ASN A 196 -26.09 13.86 -6.05
C ASN A 196 -24.84 13.70 -5.19
N GLU A 197 -24.94 12.99 -4.08
CA GLU A 197 -23.89 12.84 -3.08
C GLU A 197 -23.53 11.37 -2.91
N ALA A 198 -22.26 11.11 -2.63
CA ALA A 198 -21.80 9.80 -2.24
C ALA A 198 -21.56 9.77 -0.73
N TYR A 199 -22.04 8.73 -0.07
CA TYR A 199 -21.82 8.53 1.35
C TYR A 199 -22.11 7.09 1.79
N TYR A 200 -21.39 6.65 2.81
CA TYR A 200 -21.76 5.51 3.63
C TYR A 200 -22.56 5.97 4.85
N SER A 201 -23.70 5.35 5.11
CA SER A 201 -24.53 5.58 6.30
C SER A 201 -24.32 4.46 7.33
N PRO A 202 -23.64 4.69 8.47
CA PRO A 202 -23.47 3.69 9.52
C PRO A 202 -24.79 3.26 10.17
N THR A 203 -25.75 4.17 10.22
CA THR A 203 -27.07 3.92 10.83
C THR A 203 -27.89 2.90 10.04
N PHE A 204 -27.91 3.05 8.72
CA PHE A 204 -28.68 2.18 7.82
C PHE A 204 -27.85 1.06 7.22
N ASP A 205 -26.55 1.09 7.45
CA ASP A 205 -25.59 0.18 6.83
C ASP A 205 -25.75 0.16 5.31
N SER A 206 -25.70 1.33 4.73
CA SER A 206 -25.97 1.53 3.31
C SER A 206 -24.95 2.46 2.66
N ILE A 207 -24.62 2.14 1.43
CA ILE A 207 -23.81 2.99 0.54
C ILE A 207 -24.74 3.60 -0.50
N THR A 208 -24.67 4.92 -0.64
CA THR A 208 -25.37 5.66 -1.70
C THR A 208 -24.32 6.37 -2.53
N VAL A 209 -24.42 6.28 -3.86
CA VAL A 209 -23.58 7.03 -4.79
C VAL A 209 -24.44 7.60 -5.92
N PRO A 210 -24.04 8.70 -6.58
CA PRO A 210 -24.73 9.18 -7.78
C PRO A 210 -24.74 8.12 -8.88
N ASN A 211 -25.73 8.18 -9.77
CA ASN A 211 -25.80 7.31 -10.95
C ASN A 211 -24.49 7.42 -11.76
N ARG A 212 -24.00 6.29 -12.27
CA ARG A 212 -22.76 6.16 -13.04
C ARG A 212 -22.62 7.18 -14.17
N GLU A 213 -23.72 7.51 -14.82
CA GLU A 213 -23.79 8.49 -15.94
C GLU A 213 -23.46 9.92 -15.54
N ARG A 214 -23.44 10.22 -14.24
CA ARG A 214 -23.10 11.55 -13.70
C ARG A 214 -21.60 11.76 -13.49
N PHE A 215 -20.83 10.70 -13.58
CA PHE A 215 -19.38 10.77 -13.45
C PHE A 215 -18.72 11.05 -14.81
N THR A 216 -17.65 11.82 -14.81
CA THR A 216 -16.86 12.10 -16.00
C THR A 216 -16.19 10.85 -16.59
N SER A 217 -16.05 9.80 -15.76
CA SER A 217 -15.55 8.51 -16.19
C SER A 217 -16.04 7.37 -15.30
N ASN A 218 -16.01 6.17 -15.85
CA ASN A 218 -16.30 4.94 -15.08
C ASN A 218 -15.26 4.69 -13.98
N SER A 219 -14.03 5.05 -14.21
CA SER A 219 -12.95 4.92 -13.22
C SER A 219 -13.22 5.79 -11.99
N LEU A 220 -13.70 7.02 -12.18
CA LEU A 220 -14.07 7.90 -11.07
C LEU A 220 -15.24 7.32 -10.28
N HIS A 221 -16.29 6.81 -10.97
CA HIS A 221 -17.39 6.10 -10.30
C HIS A 221 -16.88 4.93 -9.45
N CYS A 222 -16.00 4.08 -10.01
CA CYS A 222 -15.40 2.97 -9.28
C CYS A 222 -14.59 3.44 -8.05
N SER A 223 -13.84 4.52 -8.18
CA SER A 223 -13.04 5.09 -7.09
C SER A 223 -13.93 5.58 -5.95
N VAL A 224 -15.03 6.25 -6.26
CA VAL A 224 -16.02 6.70 -5.26
C VAL A 224 -16.70 5.53 -4.58
N VAL A 225 -17.13 4.51 -5.33
CA VAL A 225 -17.71 3.28 -4.75
C VAL A 225 -16.71 2.57 -3.84
N ALA A 226 -15.43 2.53 -4.22
CA ALA A 226 -14.37 1.98 -3.39
C ALA A 226 -14.18 2.77 -2.09
N HIS A 227 -14.18 4.11 -2.15
CA HIS A 227 -14.09 5.01 -1.00
C HIS A 227 -15.20 4.74 0.03
N GLU A 228 -16.45 4.71 -0.41
CA GLU A 228 -17.60 4.43 0.46
C GLU A 228 -17.57 2.99 1.01
N SER A 229 -17.04 2.05 0.23
CA SER A 229 -16.83 0.67 0.69
C SER A 229 -15.79 0.59 1.81
N VAL A 230 -14.75 1.42 1.76
CA VAL A 230 -13.75 1.50 2.86
C VAL A 230 -14.40 2.06 4.11
N HIS A 231 -15.20 3.12 4.05
CA HIS A 231 -15.97 3.61 5.19
C HIS A 231 -16.83 2.50 5.81
N SER A 232 -17.56 1.76 4.98
CA SER A 232 -18.40 0.66 5.46
C SER A 232 -17.61 -0.42 6.20
N SER A 233 -16.36 -0.67 5.81
CA SER A 233 -15.49 -1.63 6.50
C SER A 233 -15.16 -1.23 7.95
N GLY A 234 -15.34 0.05 8.29
CA GLY A 234 -15.15 0.60 9.63
C GLY A 234 -16.35 0.44 10.58
N ALA A 235 -17.46 -0.09 10.14
CA ALA A 235 -18.63 -0.27 10.99
C ALA A 235 -18.41 -1.30 12.12
N ASP A 236 -19.13 -1.13 13.22
CA ASP A 236 -19.19 -2.13 14.31
C ASP A 236 -20.18 -3.24 13.96
N LYS A 237 -19.79 -4.09 13.02
CA LYS A 237 -20.56 -5.22 12.51
C LYS A 237 -19.66 -6.45 12.40
N LYS A 238 -20.25 -7.64 12.39
CA LYS A 238 -19.49 -8.89 12.27
C LYS A 238 -18.59 -8.89 11.02
N GLY A 239 -17.31 -9.15 11.22
CA GLY A 239 -16.33 -9.21 10.15
C GLY A 239 -15.82 -7.86 9.66
N ARG A 240 -16.14 -6.75 10.37
CA ARG A 240 -15.66 -5.40 10.10
C ARG A 240 -14.81 -4.86 11.25
N LEU A 241 -14.20 -3.70 11.08
CA LEU A 241 -13.07 -3.23 11.90
C LEU A 241 -13.47 -2.37 13.12
N ALA A 242 -14.74 -1.98 13.26
CA ALA A 242 -15.23 -1.11 14.34
C ALA A 242 -14.35 0.13 14.57
N ARG A 243 -13.98 0.85 13.47
CA ARG A 243 -13.09 2.02 13.55
C ARG A 243 -13.79 3.19 14.25
N VAL A 244 -13.02 3.89 15.08
CA VAL A 244 -13.52 5.01 15.90
C VAL A 244 -14.06 6.15 15.04
N GLY A 245 -13.50 6.39 13.84
CA GLY A 245 -13.99 7.38 12.88
C GLY A 245 -15.41 7.11 12.36
N ILE A 246 -15.86 5.85 12.41
CA ILE A 246 -17.21 5.46 12.00
C ILE A 246 -18.14 5.24 13.20
N THR A 247 -17.64 4.68 14.31
CA THR A 247 -18.47 4.23 15.43
C THR A 247 -18.65 5.30 16.50
N SER A 248 -17.78 6.30 16.57
CA SER A 248 -17.82 7.35 17.60
C SER A 248 -18.77 8.49 17.22
N LYS A 249 -19.59 8.90 18.18
CA LYS A 249 -20.42 10.12 18.07
C LYS A 249 -19.58 11.41 18.00
N GLN A 250 -18.30 11.35 18.36
CA GLN A 250 -17.36 12.48 18.30
C GLN A 250 -16.71 12.64 16.92
N ALA A 251 -16.85 11.64 16.03
CA ALA A 251 -16.37 11.71 14.65
C ALA A 251 -17.34 12.55 13.80
N THR A 252 -17.43 13.83 14.09
CA THR A 252 -18.24 14.81 13.35
C THR A 252 -17.41 15.47 12.28
N PHE A 253 -18.07 16.00 11.26
CA PHE A 253 -17.41 16.76 10.19
C PHE A 253 -16.46 17.83 10.75
N GLY A 254 -15.21 17.82 10.29
CA GLY A 254 -14.14 18.74 10.74
C GLY A 254 -13.42 18.31 12.03
N SER A 255 -13.78 17.16 12.66
CA SER A 255 -13.00 16.62 13.78
C SER A 255 -11.79 15.83 13.29
N ASP A 256 -10.76 15.68 14.16
CA ASP A 256 -9.58 14.85 13.88
C ASP A 256 -9.94 13.39 13.59
N LEU A 257 -10.96 12.86 14.26
CA LEU A 257 -11.45 11.50 14.02
C LEU A 257 -12.06 11.35 12.63
N TYR A 258 -12.85 12.36 12.20
CA TYR A 258 -13.41 12.40 10.87
C TYR A 258 -12.29 12.52 9.81
N ALA A 259 -11.37 13.45 10.00
CA ALA A 259 -10.24 13.64 9.08
C ALA A 259 -9.37 12.38 8.94
N THR A 260 -9.17 11.66 10.05
CA THR A 260 -8.44 10.38 10.05
C THR A 260 -9.20 9.31 9.27
N GLU A 261 -10.51 9.24 9.41
CA GLU A 261 -11.35 8.27 8.69
C GLU A 261 -11.40 8.57 7.18
N GLU A 262 -11.49 9.84 6.79
CA GLU A 262 -11.38 10.24 5.37
C GLU A 262 -10.03 9.83 4.78
N LEU A 263 -8.94 10.04 5.52
CA LEU A 263 -7.62 9.61 5.09
C LEU A 263 -7.53 8.08 4.91
N ILE A 264 -8.14 7.31 5.80
CA ILE A 264 -8.23 5.85 5.69
C ILE A 264 -9.04 5.47 4.44
N ALA A 265 -10.16 6.15 4.19
CA ALA A 265 -11.02 5.89 3.04
C ALA A 265 -10.30 6.20 1.72
N GLU A 266 -9.60 7.34 1.62
CA GLU A 266 -8.79 7.69 0.45
C GLU A 266 -7.65 6.69 0.20
N LEU A 267 -6.91 6.32 1.25
CA LEU A 267 -5.84 5.33 1.15
C LEU A 267 -6.37 3.96 0.72
N GLY A 268 -7.49 3.54 1.31
CA GLY A 268 -8.13 2.27 0.99
C GLY A 268 -8.67 2.24 -0.44
N ALA A 269 -9.34 3.30 -0.88
CA ALA A 269 -9.81 3.44 -2.26
C ALA A 269 -8.66 3.39 -3.27
N PHE A 270 -7.57 4.10 -2.99
CA PHE A 270 -6.36 4.05 -3.83
C PHE A 270 -5.83 2.61 -3.97
N LEU A 271 -5.73 1.87 -2.85
CA LEU A 271 -5.24 0.48 -2.87
C LEU A 271 -6.19 -0.45 -3.63
N ILE A 272 -7.50 -0.31 -3.43
CA ILE A 272 -8.52 -1.09 -4.14
C ILE A 272 -8.46 -0.79 -5.65
N CYS A 273 -8.43 0.47 -6.04
CA CYS A 273 -8.33 0.86 -7.44
C CYS A 273 -7.05 0.33 -8.08
N ASN A 274 -5.93 0.34 -7.36
CA ASN A 274 -4.69 -0.21 -7.87
C ASN A 274 -4.74 -1.72 -8.06
N GLU A 275 -5.28 -2.47 -7.08
CA GLU A 275 -5.42 -3.93 -7.15
C GLU A 275 -6.37 -4.35 -8.28
N LEU A 276 -7.41 -3.57 -8.52
CA LEU A 276 -8.40 -3.81 -9.56
C LEU A 276 -8.02 -3.21 -10.93
N GLU A 277 -6.81 -2.64 -11.03
CA GLU A 277 -6.26 -2.00 -12.24
C GLU A 277 -7.16 -0.89 -12.81
N ILE A 278 -7.83 -0.14 -11.93
CA ILE A 278 -8.66 1.01 -12.30
C ILE A 278 -7.80 2.25 -12.39
N ASP A 279 -7.96 3.01 -13.44
CA ASP A 279 -7.32 4.31 -13.57
C ASP A 279 -8.06 5.35 -12.75
N SER A 280 -7.43 5.89 -11.70
CA SER A 280 -7.99 6.96 -10.86
C SER A 280 -7.61 8.37 -11.36
N ASN A 281 -7.06 8.49 -12.55
CA ASN A 281 -6.52 9.75 -13.13
C ASN A 281 -7.55 10.64 -13.81
N ASN A 282 -8.82 10.53 -13.50
CA ASN A 282 -9.73 11.47 -14.13
C ASN A 282 -9.76 12.78 -13.37
N ASP A 283 -9.24 13.80 -14.05
CA ASP A 283 -9.25 15.20 -13.65
C ASP A 283 -10.65 15.67 -13.24
N VAL A 284 -10.72 16.29 -12.06
CA VAL A 284 -11.75 17.25 -11.71
C VAL A 284 -11.14 18.63 -11.82
#